data_6dc70f519201f20e858a333b2a25a1c6
#
_entry.id   6dc70f519201f20e858a333b2a25a1c6
#
_cell.length_a   1.000
_cell.length_b   1.000
_cell.length_c   1.000
_cell.angle_alpha   90.00
_cell.angle_beta   90.00
_cell.angle_gamma   90.00
#
_symmetry.space_group_name_H-M   'P 1'
#
loop_
_entity.id
_entity.type
_entity.pdbx_description
1 polymer ?
#
loop_
_entity_poly.entity_id
_entity_poly.type
_entity_poly.pdbx_seq_one_letter_code
_entity_poly.pdbx_strand_id
1 'polypeptide(L)'
;MAWGAVWAFSLGGEKQRGQETQPLICDGIMYVTGSYSRLFAIDVTTGEEIWQYDARLPEGMLPCCDVVNRGGAIFGDKIYFGTLDAKIVALNLKTGDVVWSKKIAEYKEGYSSTAAPLIVRGMVITGNSGGEFGIIGEVQARDAETAT
;
A
#
# COMPACT_ATOMS: atom_id res chain seq x y z
N MET A 1 29.79 21.23 -5.05
CA MET A 1 28.36 21.49 -4.80
C MET A 1 27.96 20.77 -3.53
N ALA A 2 27.39 21.48 -2.54
CA ALA A 2 26.82 20.85 -1.37
C ALA A 2 25.42 20.29 -1.73
N TRP A 3 25.20 19.02 -1.48
CA TRP A 3 23.88 18.41 -1.59
C TRP A 3 23.12 18.69 -0.29
N GLY A 4 21.90 19.22 -0.41
CA GLY A 4 21.01 19.47 0.73
C GLY A 4 19.61 18.97 0.43
N ALA A 5 18.84 18.64 1.48
CA ALA A 5 17.43 18.31 1.33
C ALA A 5 16.66 19.54 0.85
N VAL A 6 15.82 19.39 -0.17
CA VAL A 6 14.93 20.45 -0.66
C VAL A 6 13.68 20.53 0.20
N TRP A 7 13.14 19.36 0.58
CA TRP A 7 12.01 19.23 1.49
C TRP A 7 12.10 17.90 2.25
N ALA A 8 11.29 17.75 3.29
CA ALA A 8 11.12 16.52 4.03
C ALA A 8 9.64 16.33 4.36
N PHE A 9 9.15 15.10 4.23
CA PHE A 9 7.77 14.72 4.54
C PHE A 9 7.78 13.61 5.59
N SER A 10 6.93 13.74 6.62
CA SER A 10 6.79 12.71 7.65
C SER A 10 5.67 11.75 7.29
N LEU A 11 5.99 10.47 7.14
CA LEU A 11 4.98 9.43 6.98
C LEU A 11 4.20 9.15 8.26
N GLY A 12 4.59 9.79 9.37
CA GLY A 12 3.93 9.68 10.67
C GLY A 12 3.87 8.25 11.20
N GLY A 13 3.05 8.08 12.23
CA GLY A 13 2.72 6.78 12.81
C GLY A 13 3.80 6.19 13.70
N GLU A 14 3.35 5.39 14.65
CA GLU A 14 4.22 4.54 15.45
C GLU A 14 4.64 3.34 14.63
N LYS A 15 5.88 2.92 14.78
CA LYS A 15 6.45 1.75 14.13
C LYS A 15 7.44 1.07 15.07
N GLN A 16 7.48 -0.24 15.00
CA GLN A 16 8.43 -1.04 15.78
C GLN A 16 9.71 -1.29 14.97
N ARG A 17 9.60 -1.35 13.65
CA ARG A 17 10.70 -1.59 12.70
C ARG A 17 10.79 -0.46 11.68
N GLY A 18 11.64 -0.61 10.69
CA GLY A 18 11.84 0.39 9.64
C GLY A 18 10.65 0.53 8.67
N GLN A 19 10.68 1.56 7.84
CA GLN A 19 9.84 1.67 6.64
C GLN A 19 10.53 0.94 5.50
N GLU A 20 9.73 0.19 4.72
CA GLU A 20 10.24 -0.63 3.60
C GLU A 20 9.59 -0.23 2.26
N THR A 21 8.93 0.92 2.24
CA THR A 21 8.18 1.39 1.08
C THR A 21 9.10 1.76 -0.08
N GLN A 22 8.63 1.48 -1.30
CA GLN A 22 9.22 1.98 -2.54
C GLN A 22 8.27 3.03 -3.11
N PRO A 23 8.69 4.31 -3.16
CA PRO A 23 7.86 5.36 -3.75
C PRO A 23 7.74 5.19 -5.27
N LEU A 24 6.56 5.51 -5.80
CA LEU A 24 6.30 5.61 -7.24
C LEU A 24 6.10 7.07 -7.61
N ILE A 25 6.59 7.49 -8.78
CA ILE A 25 6.36 8.83 -9.28
C ILE A 25 5.61 8.75 -10.61
N CYS A 26 4.50 9.49 -10.69
CA CYS A 26 3.70 9.64 -11.90
C CYS A 26 3.19 11.08 -11.99
N ASP A 27 3.40 11.73 -13.13
CA ASP A 27 2.94 13.09 -13.42
C ASP A 27 3.30 14.14 -12.33
N GLY A 28 4.52 14.07 -11.79
CA GLY A 28 4.99 15.00 -10.76
C GLY A 28 4.44 14.73 -9.36
N ILE A 29 3.72 13.65 -9.16
CA ILE A 29 3.20 13.21 -7.86
C ILE A 29 3.94 11.96 -7.41
N MET A 30 4.41 11.96 -6.17
CA MET A 30 4.98 10.79 -5.52
C MET A 30 3.92 10.08 -4.69
N TYR A 31 3.77 8.78 -4.91
CA TYR A 31 2.91 7.90 -4.13
C TYR A 31 3.77 7.02 -3.24
N VAL A 32 3.56 7.12 -1.94
CA VAL A 32 4.38 6.41 -0.95
C VAL A 32 3.51 5.80 0.13
N THR A 33 3.72 4.52 0.43
CA THR A 33 3.01 3.84 1.52
C THR A 33 3.71 4.08 2.85
N GLY A 34 2.93 4.18 3.91
CA GLY A 34 3.40 4.29 5.28
C GLY A 34 2.93 3.14 6.16
N SER A 35 3.30 3.16 7.42
CA SER A 35 2.86 2.21 8.43
C SER A 35 1.33 2.18 8.53
N TYR A 36 0.78 1.05 8.97
CA TYR A 36 -0.66 0.85 9.18
C TYR A 36 -1.50 0.97 7.91
N SER A 37 -0.93 0.59 6.76
CA SER A 37 -1.63 0.61 5.47
C SER A 37 -2.14 2.00 5.08
N ARG A 38 -1.32 3.03 5.30
CA ARG A 38 -1.56 4.38 4.78
C ARG A 38 -0.87 4.54 3.44
N LEU A 39 -1.41 5.41 2.61
CA LEU A 39 -0.83 5.80 1.34
C LEU A 39 -0.97 7.31 1.17
N PHE A 40 0.11 7.96 0.76
CA PHE A 40 0.22 9.40 0.59
C PHE A 40 0.51 9.73 -0.87
N ALA A 41 -0.11 10.78 -1.37
CA ALA A 41 0.27 11.44 -2.61
C ALA A 41 0.88 12.81 -2.27
N ILE A 42 2.08 13.04 -2.76
CA ILE A 42 2.91 14.18 -2.40
C ILE A 42 3.41 14.86 -3.68
N ASP A 43 3.31 16.18 -3.76
CA ASP A 43 3.93 16.95 -4.84
C ASP A 43 5.46 16.80 -4.75
N VAL A 44 6.11 16.31 -5.80
CA VAL A 44 7.56 16.05 -5.79
C VAL A 44 8.39 17.33 -5.76
N THR A 45 7.82 18.47 -6.14
CA THR A 45 8.52 19.75 -6.20
C THR A 45 8.51 20.44 -4.85
N THR A 46 7.37 20.41 -4.16
CA THR A 46 7.15 21.16 -2.91
C THR A 46 7.24 20.29 -1.66
N GLY A 47 6.99 18.98 -1.79
CA GLY A 47 6.85 18.08 -0.65
C GLY A 47 5.52 18.20 0.08
N GLU A 48 4.55 18.94 -0.48
CA GLU A 48 3.21 19.10 0.11
C GLU A 48 2.34 17.86 -0.14
N GLU A 49 1.55 17.49 0.86
CA GLU A 49 0.56 16.42 0.74
C GLU A 49 -0.61 16.88 -0.13
N ILE A 50 -0.91 16.10 -1.17
CA ILE A 50 -2.07 16.31 -2.04
C ILE A 50 -3.28 15.59 -1.46
N TRP A 51 -3.11 14.31 -1.09
CA TRP A 51 -4.11 13.52 -0.40
C TRP A 51 -3.47 12.38 0.39
N GLN A 52 -4.20 11.85 1.35
CA GLN A 52 -3.85 10.68 2.13
C GLN A 52 -5.01 9.69 2.18
N TYR A 53 -4.71 8.41 2.07
CA TYR A 53 -5.61 7.31 2.39
C TYR A 53 -5.16 6.62 3.68
N ASP A 54 -6.11 6.25 4.53
CA ASP A 54 -5.90 5.45 5.74
C ASP A 54 -6.87 4.26 5.71
N ALA A 55 -6.33 3.03 5.79
CA ALA A 55 -7.13 1.82 5.77
C ALA A 55 -8.02 1.65 7.01
N ARG A 56 -7.76 2.41 8.09
CA ARG A 56 -8.48 2.32 9.38
C ARG A 56 -8.55 0.87 9.86
N LEU A 57 -7.38 0.30 10.10
CA LEU A 57 -7.25 -1.10 10.49
C LEU A 57 -8.02 -1.40 11.79
N PRO A 58 -8.52 -2.64 11.95
CA PRO A 58 -9.16 -3.05 13.18
C PRO A 58 -8.26 -2.86 14.41
N GLU A 59 -8.83 -2.38 15.51
CA GLU A 59 -8.11 -2.21 16.76
C GLU A 59 -7.58 -3.55 17.28
N GLY A 60 -6.38 -3.54 17.84
CA GLY A 60 -5.74 -4.75 18.40
C GLY A 60 -5.24 -5.75 17.35
N MET A 61 -5.24 -5.41 16.07
CA MET A 61 -4.69 -6.27 15.04
C MET A 61 -3.17 -6.41 15.18
N LEU A 62 -2.68 -7.64 15.16
CA LEU A 62 -1.25 -7.98 15.23
C LEU A 62 -0.84 -8.64 13.91
N PRO A 63 -0.30 -7.90 12.95
CA PRO A 63 0.21 -8.48 11.71
C PRO A 63 1.54 -9.22 11.95
N CYS A 64 1.81 -10.25 11.14
CA CYS A 64 3.01 -11.08 11.25
C CYS A 64 4.33 -10.32 11.14
N CYS A 65 4.34 -9.29 10.32
CA CYS A 65 5.57 -8.68 9.80
C CYS A 65 5.69 -7.21 10.21
N ASP A 66 5.20 -6.85 11.41
CA ASP A 66 5.06 -5.47 11.83
C ASP A 66 4.06 -4.70 10.93
N VAL A 67 4.04 -3.40 11.04
CA VAL A 67 3.07 -2.51 10.37
C VAL A 67 3.57 -1.96 9.02
N VAL A 68 4.53 -2.66 8.42
CA VAL A 68 5.18 -2.25 7.16
C VAL A 68 4.29 -2.43 5.94
N ASN A 69 4.58 -1.64 4.92
CA ASN A 69 4.04 -1.79 3.57
C ASN A 69 5.16 -1.50 2.56
N ARG A 70 5.28 -2.33 1.52
CA ARG A 70 6.39 -2.24 0.55
C ARG A 70 6.06 -1.46 -0.70
N GLY A 71 4.89 -0.84 -0.77
CA GLY A 71 4.51 0.04 -1.86
C GLY A 71 3.25 -0.39 -2.60
N GLY A 72 2.99 0.29 -3.70
CA GLY A 72 1.86 0.04 -4.58
C GLY A 72 2.28 -0.26 -6.01
N ALA A 73 1.29 -0.36 -6.90
CA ALA A 73 1.47 -0.42 -8.33
C ALA A 73 0.45 0.50 -9.02
N ILE A 74 0.88 1.20 -10.08
CA ILE A 74 0.02 2.11 -10.85
C ILE A 74 -0.39 1.45 -12.16
N PHE A 75 -1.68 1.55 -12.50
CA PHE A 75 -2.22 1.17 -13.80
C PHE A 75 -3.42 2.04 -14.15
N GLY A 76 -3.37 2.65 -15.34
CA GLY A 76 -4.38 3.62 -15.75
C GLY A 76 -4.44 4.82 -14.80
N ASP A 77 -5.61 5.10 -14.31
CA ASP A 77 -5.91 6.19 -13.36
C ASP A 77 -5.97 5.74 -11.90
N LYS A 78 -5.43 4.57 -11.58
CA LYS A 78 -5.52 3.94 -10.26
C LYS A 78 -4.16 3.53 -9.71
N ILE A 79 -4.07 3.54 -8.38
CA ILE A 79 -2.99 2.91 -7.63
C ILE A 79 -3.56 1.77 -6.77
N TYR A 80 -2.86 0.65 -6.78
CA TYR A 80 -3.23 -0.58 -6.08
C TYR A 80 -2.20 -0.86 -5.00
N PHE A 81 -2.65 -1.24 -3.82
CA PHE A 81 -1.75 -1.67 -2.75
C PHE A 81 -2.44 -2.66 -1.79
N GLY A 82 -1.63 -3.45 -1.10
CA GLY A 82 -2.11 -4.37 -0.08
C GLY A 82 -2.28 -3.70 1.26
N THR A 83 -3.21 -4.21 2.07
CA THR A 83 -3.41 -3.74 3.44
C THR A 83 -3.19 -4.85 4.46
N LEU A 84 -2.83 -4.48 5.68
CA LEU A 84 -2.51 -5.43 6.74
C LEU A 84 -3.71 -6.29 7.14
N ASP A 85 -4.94 -5.81 6.96
CA ASP A 85 -6.17 -6.58 7.17
C ASP A 85 -6.54 -7.48 5.96
N ALA A 86 -5.53 -7.86 5.18
CA ALA A 86 -5.60 -8.79 4.05
C ALA A 86 -6.61 -8.37 2.97
N LYS A 87 -6.53 -7.11 2.53
CA LYS A 87 -7.26 -6.60 1.38
C LYS A 87 -6.30 -6.09 0.31
N ILE A 88 -6.78 -6.02 -0.92
CA ILE A 88 -6.23 -5.18 -1.99
C ILE A 88 -7.18 -4.02 -2.19
N VAL A 89 -6.63 -2.82 -2.27
CA VAL A 89 -7.36 -1.58 -2.45
C VAL A 89 -6.89 -0.90 -3.73
N ALA A 90 -7.83 -0.45 -4.54
CA ALA A 90 -7.59 0.43 -5.68
C ALA A 90 -8.09 1.83 -5.33
N LEU A 91 -7.22 2.82 -5.43
CA LEU A 91 -7.54 4.23 -5.24
C LEU A 91 -7.40 4.99 -6.55
N ASN A 92 -8.23 6.00 -6.72
CA ASN A 92 -8.05 6.96 -7.80
C ASN A 92 -6.76 7.77 -7.57
N LEU A 93 -5.89 7.83 -8.59
CA LEU A 93 -4.59 8.51 -8.49
C LEU A 93 -4.70 10.00 -8.14
N LYS A 94 -5.73 10.68 -8.63
CA LYS A 94 -5.87 12.13 -8.45
C LYS A 94 -6.49 12.51 -7.12
N THR A 95 -7.44 11.70 -6.62
CA THR A 95 -8.26 12.09 -5.46
C THR A 95 -8.00 11.28 -4.21
N GLY A 96 -7.40 10.08 -4.35
CA GLY A 96 -7.25 9.14 -3.24
C GLY A 96 -8.53 8.39 -2.85
N ASP A 97 -9.62 8.61 -3.59
CA ASP A 97 -10.88 7.93 -3.34
C ASP A 97 -10.79 6.44 -3.64
N VAL A 98 -11.46 5.63 -2.83
CA VAL A 98 -11.54 4.19 -3.04
C VAL A 98 -12.40 3.89 -4.28
N VAL A 99 -11.79 3.29 -5.30
CA VAL A 99 -12.50 2.79 -6.47
C VAL A 99 -13.10 1.42 -6.15
N TRP A 100 -12.27 0.54 -5.60
CA TRP A 100 -12.72 -0.73 -5.05
C TRP A 100 -11.78 -1.23 -3.95
N SER A 101 -12.29 -2.08 -3.09
CA SER A 101 -11.53 -2.78 -2.06
C SER A 101 -11.99 -4.24 -2.01
N LYS A 102 -11.05 -5.18 -2.05
CA LYS A 102 -11.34 -6.61 -2.08
C LYS A 102 -10.54 -7.35 -1.01
N LYS A 103 -11.25 -8.09 -0.18
CA LYS A 103 -10.64 -9.03 0.76
C LYS A 103 -9.98 -10.18 -0.01
N ILE A 104 -8.73 -10.48 0.33
CA ILE A 104 -7.96 -11.58 -0.30
C ILE A 104 -7.84 -12.79 0.65
N ALA A 105 -7.95 -12.57 1.96
CA ALA A 105 -7.89 -13.63 2.97
C ALA A 105 -8.53 -13.16 4.29
N GLU A 106 -8.62 -14.03 5.28
CA GLU A 106 -9.14 -13.70 6.62
C GLU A 106 -7.99 -13.27 7.55
N TYR A 107 -7.88 -11.98 7.84
CA TYR A 107 -6.80 -11.46 8.67
C TYR A 107 -6.79 -12.04 10.11
N LYS A 108 -7.96 -12.44 10.64
CA LYS A 108 -8.06 -13.06 11.97
C LYS A 108 -7.40 -14.44 12.05
N GLU A 109 -7.17 -15.06 10.90
CA GLU A 109 -6.44 -16.33 10.78
C GLU A 109 -4.92 -16.11 10.60
N GLY A 110 -4.45 -14.86 10.65
CA GLY A 110 -3.04 -14.52 10.54
C GLY A 110 -2.60 -14.02 9.16
N TYR A 111 -3.53 -13.86 8.22
CA TYR A 111 -3.21 -13.33 6.89
C TYR A 111 -3.04 -11.81 6.90
N SER A 112 -2.09 -11.33 6.12
CA SER A 112 -1.90 -9.90 5.85
C SER A 112 -1.35 -9.69 4.44
N SER A 113 -1.32 -8.45 3.96
CA SER A 113 -0.66 -8.10 2.70
C SER A 113 0.31 -6.95 2.93
N THR A 114 1.61 -7.23 2.80
CA THR A 114 2.69 -6.27 3.01
C THR A 114 3.49 -5.99 1.74
N ALA A 115 3.33 -6.84 0.72
CA ALA A 115 4.04 -6.72 -0.55
C ALA A 115 3.40 -5.70 -1.48
N ALA A 116 4.22 -5.04 -2.31
CA ALA A 116 3.72 -4.28 -3.43
C ALA A 116 3.10 -5.24 -4.48
N PRO A 117 1.90 -4.94 -5.00
CA PRO A 117 1.32 -5.71 -6.09
C PRO A 117 2.13 -5.58 -7.38
N LEU A 118 1.95 -6.53 -8.29
CA LEU A 118 2.48 -6.46 -9.65
C LEU A 118 1.32 -6.33 -10.63
N ILE A 119 1.45 -5.44 -11.61
CA ILE A 119 0.47 -5.31 -12.69
C ILE A 119 0.98 -6.03 -13.95
N VAL A 120 0.19 -6.98 -14.44
CA VAL A 120 0.50 -7.73 -15.66
C VAL A 120 -0.77 -7.86 -16.49
N ARG A 121 -0.77 -7.32 -17.72
CA ARG A 121 -1.88 -7.43 -18.68
C ARG A 121 -3.25 -7.08 -18.10
N GLY A 122 -3.33 -5.98 -17.33
CA GLY A 122 -4.57 -5.56 -16.70
C GLY A 122 -4.99 -6.37 -15.48
N MET A 123 -4.11 -7.22 -14.98
CA MET A 123 -4.33 -7.97 -13.74
C MET A 123 -3.46 -7.42 -12.61
N VAL A 124 -4.02 -7.29 -11.43
CA VAL A 124 -3.32 -7.03 -10.16
C VAL A 124 -2.94 -8.37 -9.55
N ILE A 125 -1.65 -8.66 -9.50
CA ILE A 125 -1.10 -9.89 -8.90
C ILE A 125 -0.59 -9.54 -7.50
N THR A 126 -1.05 -10.28 -6.50
CA THR A 126 -0.66 -10.08 -5.11
C THR A 126 -0.46 -11.41 -4.39
N GLY A 127 0.39 -11.39 -3.37
CA GLY A 127 0.55 -12.48 -2.41
C GLY A 127 0.10 -12.09 -1.01
N ASN A 128 -0.06 -13.07 -0.15
CA ASN A 128 -0.31 -12.87 1.26
C ASN A 128 0.96 -13.10 2.10
N SER A 129 0.96 -12.55 3.30
CA SER A 129 1.96 -12.73 4.36
C SER A 129 1.30 -13.37 5.57
N GLY A 130 2.07 -14.00 6.45
CA GLY A 130 1.57 -14.61 7.69
C GLY A 130 2.08 -16.03 7.93
N GLY A 131 3.13 -16.48 7.22
CA GLY A 131 3.71 -17.80 7.38
C GLY A 131 4.12 -18.14 8.81
N GLU A 132 4.46 -17.13 9.60
CA GLU A 132 4.77 -17.24 11.05
C GLU A 132 3.57 -17.73 11.88
N PHE A 133 2.36 -17.53 11.37
CA PHE A 133 1.11 -18.00 12.01
C PHE A 133 0.61 -19.34 11.44
N GLY A 134 1.42 -19.98 10.56
CA GLY A 134 1.08 -21.28 9.98
C GLY A 134 0.06 -21.23 8.84
N ILE A 135 -0.17 -20.05 8.24
CA ILE A 135 -1.04 -19.92 7.07
C ILE A 135 -0.37 -20.45 5.80
N ILE A 136 -1.16 -20.82 4.81
CA ILE A 136 -0.68 -21.21 3.49
C ILE A 136 -0.49 -19.95 2.65
N GLY A 137 0.74 -19.79 2.10
CA GLY A 137 1.04 -18.70 1.16
C GLY A 137 0.32 -18.90 -0.18
N GLU A 138 -0.32 -17.85 -0.66
CA GLU A 138 -1.02 -17.84 -1.95
C GLU A 138 -0.59 -16.65 -2.79
N VAL A 139 -0.61 -16.84 -4.12
CA VAL A 139 -0.53 -15.75 -5.10
C VAL A 139 -1.86 -15.71 -5.85
N GLN A 140 -2.46 -14.54 -5.89
CA GLN A 140 -3.76 -14.30 -6.53
C GLN A 140 -3.61 -13.26 -7.65
N ALA A 141 -4.33 -13.45 -8.74
CA ALA A 141 -4.45 -12.47 -9.83
C ALA A 141 -5.92 -12.03 -9.95
N ARG A 142 -6.14 -10.74 -10.08
CA ARG A 142 -7.48 -10.14 -10.20
C ARG A 142 -7.49 -9.13 -11.33
N ASP A 143 -8.61 -9.01 -12.01
CA ASP A 143 -8.81 -7.95 -12.99
C ASP A 143 -8.70 -6.57 -12.30
N ALA A 144 -7.89 -5.67 -12.87
CA ALA A 144 -7.58 -4.38 -12.28
C ALA A 144 -8.80 -3.43 -12.23
N GLU A 145 -9.76 -3.58 -13.12
CA GLU A 145 -10.94 -2.71 -13.17
C GLU A 145 -12.08 -3.22 -12.28
N THR A 146 -12.28 -4.53 -12.25
CA THR A 146 -13.48 -5.13 -11.63
C THR A 146 -13.21 -5.86 -10.31
N ALA A 147 -11.94 -6.10 -9.97
CA ALA A 147 -11.50 -6.87 -8.80
C ALA A 147 -11.96 -8.36 -8.81
N THR A 148 -12.38 -8.89 -9.97
CA THR A 148 -12.79 -10.28 -10.11
C THR A 148 -11.63 -11.21 -10.42
#